data_22209d0758e9874ed5dd99fa95d92736
#
_entry.id   22209d0758e9874ed5dd99fa95d92736
#
_cell.length_a   1.000
_cell.length_b   1.000
_cell.length_c   1.000
_cell.angle_alpha   90.00
_cell.angle_beta   90.00
_cell.angle_gamma   90.00
#
_symmetry.space_group_name_H-M   'P 1'
#
loop_
_entity.id
_entity.type
_entity.pdbx_description
1 polymer ?
#
loop_
_entity_poly.entity_id
_entity_poly.type
_entity_poly.pdbx_seq_one_letter_code
_entity_poly.pdbx_strand_id
1 'polypeptide(L)'
;SEQNVAGGTYTKKQFLQGDISREYVTAMFADRFSNFGMESEDGAPKELGISGYLYFVADAEFNRLLEKYNLKEADYYDRDNPLGIALDRNIEFDRRLEKFVTLDTLKGDGCVIEGLYYVEIDGYYRKDSRIDENGNKVVLYQNRDNESDIIELPYEESFAKYTLRSEKTIEEAPFFVSRSTPVAINMIYPYSMLESVVPEAALNQFRNTEYFLTSSNHAASFENLATMLTENGLSSRQLFDYAANAETNRNVVTIIRVFAYGFIVLISLIAAANVFNTISTNISLRRREFAMLKSVGMTQKGFRRMMNYECLLYGSKALLLGLPVSCGITYLIYRAVTTAYETSFHLPWAAIGIAVLSVFLVVFATMMYSMSKVKKDNPIDALKNENL
;
A
#
# COMPACT_ATOMS: atom_id res chain seq x y z
N SER A 1 22.15 26.47 -4.88
CA SER A 1 20.87 25.85 -4.49
C SER A 1 21.12 24.98 -3.29
N GLU A 2 20.60 25.38 -2.14
CA GLU A 2 20.65 24.62 -0.90
C GLU A 2 19.91 23.30 -1.13
N GLN A 3 20.68 22.23 -1.22
CA GLN A 3 20.16 20.88 -1.17
C GLN A 3 19.84 20.61 0.30
N ASN A 4 18.57 20.70 0.65
CA ASN A 4 18.13 20.26 1.97
C ASN A 4 18.31 18.73 2.03
N VAL A 5 19.37 18.31 2.69
CA VAL A 5 19.56 16.92 3.10
C VAL A 5 18.60 16.69 4.27
N ALA A 6 17.39 16.29 3.97
CA ALA A 6 16.45 15.83 4.98
C ALA A 6 16.39 14.32 4.88
N GLY A 7 17.29 13.68 5.52
CA GLY A 7 17.33 12.24 5.60
C GLY A 7 18.56 11.84 6.37
N GLY A 8 18.36 11.07 7.39
CA GLY A 8 19.46 10.54 8.17
C GLY A 8 20.27 9.52 7.38
N THR A 9 21.50 9.36 7.79
CA THR A 9 22.29 8.20 7.46
C THR A 9 21.73 7.01 8.22
N TYR A 10 21.60 5.87 7.56
CA TYR A 10 21.34 4.63 8.26
C TYR A 10 22.20 3.50 7.67
N THR A 11 22.47 2.51 8.47
CA THR A 11 23.05 1.25 8.04
C THR A 11 22.06 0.13 8.37
N LYS A 12 21.99 -0.86 7.50
CA LYS A 12 21.14 -2.03 7.71
C LYS A 12 21.91 -3.31 7.45
N LYS A 13 21.56 -4.33 8.18
CA LYS A 13 21.97 -5.70 7.92
C LYS A 13 20.79 -6.62 8.13
N GLN A 14 20.62 -7.56 7.24
CA GLN A 14 19.74 -8.68 7.48
C GLN A 14 20.38 -9.59 8.53
N PHE A 15 19.72 -9.84 9.63
CA PHE A 15 20.07 -10.97 10.46
C PHE A 15 19.49 -12.23 9.78
N LEU A 16 20.39 -13.13 9.41
CA LEU A 16 20.04 -14.30 8.61
C LEU A 16 19.19 -15.30 9.41
N GLN A 17 19.39 -15.35 10.71
CA GLN A 17 18.64 -16.16 11.66
C GLN A 17 18.51 -15.42 12.98
N GLY A 18 17.39 -15.64 13.63
CA GLY A 18 17.13 -15.21 14.98
C GLY A 18 16.07 -16.12 15.58
N ASP A 19 16.12 -16.31 16.86
CA ASP A 19 15.15 -17.09 17.61
C ASP A 19 14.28 -16.16 18.45
N ILE A 20 12.97 -16.35 18.42
CA ILE A 20 12.00 -15.60 19.23
C ILE A 20 11.13 -16.58 19.99
N SER A 21 10.90 -16.30 21.29
CA SER A 21 10.00 -17.11 22.09
C SER A 21 8.55 -17.03 21.58
N ARG A 22 7.85 -18.17 21.60
CA ARG A 22 6.43 -18.27 21.19
C ARG A 22 5.50 -17.36 21.98
N GLU A 23 5.89 -16.92 23.15
CA GLU A 23 5.11 -15.98 23.95
C GLU A 23 4.94 -14.60 23.29
N TYR A 24 5.92 -14.19 22.47
CA TYR A 24 5.89 -12.90 21.79
C TYR A 24 5.18 -12.91 20.44
N VAL A 25 4.89 -14.05 19.88
CA VAL A 25 4.32 -14.17 18.53
C VAL A 25 2.90 -14.72 18.54
N THR A 26 2.10 -14.30 17.56
CA THR A 26 0.73 -14.80 17.38
C THR A 26 0.72 -16.26 16.92
N ALA A 27 -0.33 -17.01 17.25
CA ALA A 27 -0.49 -18.39 16.78
C ALA A 27 -0.48 -18.47 15.24
N MET A 28 -1.10 -17.51 14.56
CA MET A 28 -1.12 -17.45 13.10
C MET A 28 0.27 -17.37 12.49
N PHE A 29 1.16 -16.58 13.10
CA PHE A 29 2.55 -16.50 12.67
C PHE A 29 3.30 -17.81 12.99
N ALA A 30 3.15 -18.31 14.20
CA ALA A 30 3.78 -19.54 14.64
C ALA A 30 3.42 -20.76 13.77
N ASP A 31 2.21 -20.81 13.24
CA ASP A 31 1.76 -21.91 12.36
C ASP A 31 2.35 -21.85 10.94
N ARG A 32 2.84 -20.70 10.52
CA ARG A 32 3.32 -20.46 9.14
C ARG A 32 4.82 -20.58 8.98
N PHE A 33 5.58 -20.36 10.04
CA PHE A 33 7.04 -20.31 9.98
C PHE A 33 7.69 -21.54 10.62
N SER A 34 8.83 -21.93 10.03
CA SER A 34 9.62 -23.06 10.51
C SER A 34 10.13 -22.80 11.91
N ASN A 35 10.17 -23.84 12.69
CA ASN A 35 10.78 -23.80 14.00
C ASN A 35 12.25 -24.15 13.87
N PHE A 36 13.08 -23.29 14.44
CA PHE A 36 14.48 -23.60 14.74
C PHE A 36 14.58 -23.67 16.23
N GLY A 37 14.98 -24.39 16.96
CA GLY A 37 15.08 -24.30 18.37
C GLY A 37 14.91 -25.62 19.08
N MET A 38 15.06 -25.56 20.38
CA MET A 38 14.97 -26.73 21.21
C MET A 38 13.53 -27.20 21.34
N GLU A 39 13.32 -28.50 21.23
CA GLU A 39 12.05 -29.13 21.57
C GLU A 39 11.75 -28.95 23.05
N SER A 40 10.50 -28.66 23.38
CA SER A 40 10.04 -28.70 24.77
C SER A 40 9.88 -30.14 25.22
N GLU A 41 9.70 -30.37 26.54
CA GLU A 41 9.52 -31.70 27.11
C GLU A 41 8.33 -32.50 26.52
N ASP A 42 7.37 -31.78 25.94
CA ASP A 42 6.21 -32.33 25.21
C ASP A 42 6.45 -32.47 23.70
N GLY A 43 7.69 -32.23 23.21
CA GLY A 43 8.07 -32.36 21.82
C GLY A 43 7.72 -31.14 20.93
N ALA A 44 7.10 -30.10 21.50
CA ALA A 44 6.82 -28.86 20.76
C ALA A 44 8.00 -27.88 20.84
N PRO A 45 8.39 -27.24 19.76
CA PRO A 45 9.47 -26.25 19.80
C PRO A 45 9.06 -25.03 20.64
N LYS A 46 9.96 -24.56 21.50
CA LYS A 46 9.75 -23.38 22.36
C LYS A 46 9.96 -22.07 21.64
N GLU A 47 10.83 -22.10 20.66
CA GLU A 47 11.29 -20.92 19.92
C GLU A 47 10.95 -21.06 18.45
N LEU A 48 10.83 -19.94 17.78
CA LEU A 48 10.59 -19.87 16.35
C LEU A 48 11.76 -19.20 15.68
N GLY A 49 12.29 -19.82 14.64
CA GLY A 49 13.23 -19.16 13.75
C GLY A 49 12.55 -18.05 12.99
N ILE A 50 13.13 -16.87 13.07
CA ILE A 50 12.70 -15.69 12.33
C ILE A 50 13.84 -15.12 11.51
N SER A 51 13.49 -14.32 10.51
CA SER A 51 14.44 -13.47 9.79
C SER A 51 14.00 -12.01 9.88
N GLY A 52 14.91 -11.08 9.61
CA GLY A 52 14.60 -9.67 9.62
C GLY A 52 15.79 -8.78 9.32
N TYR A 53 15.52 -7.50 9.28
CA TYR A 53 16.55 -6.49 9.13
C TYR A 53 16.77 -5.76 10.45
N LEU A 54 18.03 -5.53 10.72
CA LEU A 54 18.48 -4.68 11.81
C LEU A 54 18.92 -3.34 11.21
N TYR A 55 18.24 -2.27 11.60
CA TYR A 55 18.50 -0.92 11.13
C TYR A 55 19.13 -0.09 12.23
N PHE A 56 20.25 0.55 11.93
CA PHE A 56 20.82 1.59 12.77
C PHE A 56 20.69 2.91 12.04
N VAL A 57 19.89 3.80 12.56
CA VAL A 57 19.55 5.08 11.92
C VAL A 57 20.20 6.24 12.68
N ALA A 58 20.47 7.33 11.98
CA ALA A 58 20.99 8.52 12.61
C ALA A 58 20.14 8.92 13.84
N ASP A 59 20.77 9.28 14.95
CA ASP A 59 20.09 9.55 16.22
C ASP A 59 19.00 10.62 16.07
N ALA A 60 19.23 11.63 15.23
CA ALA A 60 18.21 12.65 14.94
C ALA A 60 16.93 12.08 14.30
N GLU A 61 17.05 11.08 13.42
CA GLU A 61 15.90 10.42 12.81
C GLU A 61 15.23 9.44 13.78
N PHE A 62 16.03 8.76 14.59
CA PHE A 62 15.50 7.90 15.65
C PHE A 62 14.70 8.71 16.68
N ASN A 63 15.23 9.88 17.10
CA ASN A 63 14.54 10.76 18.03
C ASN A 63 13.21 11.28 17.47
N ARG A 64 13.10 11.52 16.16
CA ARG A 64 11.79 11.83 15.53
C ARG A 64 10.80 10.69 15.64
N LEU A 65 11.25 9.44 15.59
CA LEU A 65 10.38 8.29 15.86
C LEU A 65 9.95 8.26 17.33
N LEU A 66 10.88 8.51 18.27
CA LEU A 66 10.55 8.58 19.70
C LEU A 66 9.50 9.66 19.97
N GLU A 67 9.67 10.86 19.42
CA GLU A 67 8.68 11.95 19.50
C GLU A 67 7.32 11.55 18.89
N LYS A 68 7.33 10.96 17.69
CA LYS A 68 6.10 10.52 16.99
C LYS A 68 5.29 9.55 17.83
N TYR A 69 5.94 8.64 18.54
CA TYR A 69 5.29 7.60 19.34
C TYR A 69 5.24 7.93 20.84
N ASN A 70 5.65 9.15 21.23
CA ASN A 70 5.69 9.64 22.62
C ASN A 70 6.48 8.73 23.56
N LEU A 71 7.68 8.30 23.12
CA LEU A 71 8.60 7.43 23.84
C LEU A 71 9.70 8.27 24.54
N LYS A 72 10.22 7.75 25.66
CA LYS A 72 11.26 8.46 26.43
C LYS A 72 12.63 8.15 25.85
N GLU A 73 13.38 9.17 25.46
CA GLU A 73 14.71 9.03 24.89
C GLU A 73 15.67 8.24 25.80
N ALA A 74 15.67 8.52 27.12
CA ALA A 74 16.55 7.86 28.08
C ALA A 74 16.45 6.34 28.11
N ASP A 75 15.29 5.76 27.79
CA ASP A 75 15.07 4.31 27.81
C ASP A 75 15.75 3.63 26.60
N TYR A 76 15.93 4.35 25.49
CA TYR A 76 16.48 3.83 24.23
C TYR A 76 17.99 4.05 24.06
N TYR A 77 18.60 4.88 24.88
CA TYR A 77 20.04 5.17 24.84
C TYR A 77 20.81 4.57 26.05
N ASP A 78 20.19 3.61 26.74
CA ASP A 78 20.87 2.85 27.80
C ASP A 78 21.77 1.79 27.16
N ARG A 79 23.07 1.93 27.33
CA ARG A 79 24.10 1.02 26.79
C ARG A 79 24.11 -0.36 27.43
N ASP A 80 23.66 -0.46 28.67
CA ASP A 80 23.62 -1.71 29.40
C ASP A 80 22.37 -2.54 29.05
N ASN A 81 21.32 -1.86 28.60
CA ASN A 81 20.06 -2.51 28.18
C ASN A 81 19.49 -1.82 26.92
N PRO A 82 20.15 -1.98 25.75
CA PRO A 82 19.75 -1.29 24.53
C PRO A 82 18.36 -1.71 24.08
N LEU A 83 17.48 -0.72 23.90
CA LEU A 83 16.13 -0.93 23.35
C LEU A 83 16.03 -0.43 21.91
N GLY A 84 15.32 -1.18 21.10
CA GLY A 84 14.95 -0.78 19.75
C GLY A 84 13.43 -0.64 19.57
N ILE A 85 13.03 -0.19 18.41
CA ILE A 85 11.64 -0.17 17.97
C ILE A 85 11.44 -1.33 17.00
N ALA A 86 10.49 -2.23 17.29
CA ALA A 86 10.13 -3.31 16.38
C ALA A 86 9.15 -2.82 15.32
N LEU A 87 9.40 -3.14 14.06
CA LEU A 87 8.44 -2.94 12.98
C LEU A 87 7.81 -4.30 12.64
N ASP A 88 6.51 -4.40 12.89
CA ASP A 88 5.69 -5.57 12.58
C ASP A 88 4.71 -5.22 11.47
N ARG A 89 5.16 -5.38 10.24
CA ARG A 89 4.33 -5.24 9.05
C ARG A 89 4.69 -6.31 8.04
N ASN A 90 4.11 -7.47 8.21
CA ASN A 90 4.34 -8.59 7.32
C ASN A 90 3.15 -8.74 6.37
N ILE A 91 3.45 -8.77 5.07
CA ILE A 91 2.45 -9.04 4.03
C ILE A 91 2.91 -10.30 3.31
N GLU A 92 2.12 -11.35 3.36
CA GLU A 92 2.42 -12.62 2.72
C GLU A 92 1.30 -13.08 1.80
N PHE A 93 1.66 -13.76 0.70
CA PHE A 93 0.68 -14.36 -0.20
C PHE A 93 0.16 -15.67 0.36
N ASP A 94 -1.09 -15.69 0.82
CA ASP A 94 -1.78 -16.91 1.24
C ASP A 94 -2.26 -17.70 0.02
N ARG A 95 -1.62 -18.82 -0.26
CA ARG A 95 -1.96 -19.69 -1.41
C ARG A 95 -3.35 -20.30 -1.33
N ARG A 96 -3.92 -20.44 -0.13
CA ARG A 96 -5.28 -21.02 0.04
C ARG A 96 -6.36 -19.98 -0.25
N LEU A 97 -6.07 -18.74 0.10
CA LEU A 97 -6.97 -17.60 -0.13
C LEU A 97 -6.68 -16.91 -1.45
N GLU A 98 -5.59 -17.27 -2.13
CA GLU A 98 -5.08 -16.64 -3.36
C GLU A 98 -4.96 -15.11 -3.25
N LYS A 99 -4.58 -14.62 -2.07
CA LYS A 99 -4.44 -13.19 -1.79
C LYS A 99 -3.27 -12.90 -0.87
N PHE A 100 -2.81 -11.64 -0.91
CA PHE A 100 -1.91 -11.13 0.10
C PHE A 100 -2.69 -10.82 1.38
N VAL A 101 -2.18 -11.31 2.50
CA VAL A 101 -2.72 -11.08 3.84
C VAL A 101 -1.69 -10.37 4.68
N THR A 102 -2.13 -9.44 5.52
CA THR A 102 -1.29 -8.87 6.55
C THR A 102 -1.23 -9.84 7.73
N LEU A 103 -0.02 -10.20 8.13
CA LEU A 103 0.22 -11.04 9.29
C LEU A 103 0.52 -10.17 10.49
N ASP A 104 -0.26 -10.35 11.53
CA ASP A 104 0.01 -9.81 12.84
C ASP A 104 0.99 -10.77 13.54
N THR A 105 2.25 -10.36 13.57
CA THR A 105 3.35 -11.23 14.00
C THR A 105 3.52 -11.20 15.49
N LEU A 106 3.54 -10.00 16.10
CA LEU A 106 3.84 -9.80 17.51
C LEU A 106 2.58 -9.67 18.36
N LYS A 107 2.62 -10.25 19.55
CA LYS A 107 1.58 -10.10 20.59
C LYS A 107 1.83 -8.85 21.40
N GLY A 108 1.50 -7.67 20.88
CA GLY A 108 1.66 -6.42 21.60
C GLY A 108 2.97 -5.69 21.30
N ASP A 109 3.39 -4.81 22.20
CA ASP A 109 4.43 -3.83 21.93
C ASP A 109 5.87 -4.33 22.17
N GLY A 110 6.07 -5.42 22.89
CA GLY A 110 7.41 -5.88 23.28
C GLY A 110 7.80 -7.23 22.66
N CYS A 111 9.10 -7.38 22.39
CA CYS A 111 9.68 -8.66 22.01
C CYS A 111 11.16 -8.74 22.37
N VAL A 112 11.66 -9.97 22.50
CA VAL A 112 13.08 -10.30 22.62
C VAL A 112 13.44 -11.31 21.54
N ILE A 113 14.47 -10.98 20.76
CA ILE A 113 14.97 -11.82 19.66
C ILE A 113 16.43 -12.12 19.93
N GLU A 114 16.79 -13.39 19.92
CA GLU A 114 18.17 -13.84 19.92
C GLU A 114 18.69 -13.91 18.48
N GLY A 115 19.42 -12.88 18.07
CA GLY A 115 20.04 -12.80 16.75
C GLY A 115 21.28 -13.69 16.65
N LEU A 116 21.48 -14.30 15.49
CA LEU A 116 22.63 -15.14 15.20
C LEU A 116 23.50 -14.49 14.13
N TYR A 117 24.76 -14.38 14.41
CA TYR A 117 25.79 -13.90 13.48
C TYR A 117 26.79 -15.00 13.18
N TYR A 118 26.88 -15.42 11.92
CA TYR A 118 27.89 -16.39 11.52
C TYR A 118 29.29 -15.77 11.50
N VAL A 119 30.22 -16.44 12.15
CA VAL A 119 31.63 -16.03 12.21
C VAL A 119 32.20 -15.95 10.78
N GLU A 120 32.87 -14.86 10.47
CA GLU A 120 33.60 -14.70 9.21
C GLU A 120 35.02 -15.24 9.39
N ILE A 121 35.46 -16.11 8.47
CA ILE A 121 36.81 -16.59 8.39
C ILE A 121 37.46 -15.95 7.17
N ASP A 122 38.60 -15.28 7.36
CA ASP A 122 39.30 -14.61 6.27
C ASP A 122 39.68 -15.61 5.15
N GLY A 123 39.32 -15.23 3.90
CA GLY A 123 39.53 -16.08 2.73
C GLY A 123 38.48 -17.18 2.51
N TYR A 124 37.52 -17.35 3.43
CA TYR A 124 36.48 -18.36 3.33
C TYR A 124 35.09 -17.76 3.22
N TYR A 125 34.14 -18.53 2.70
CA TYR A 125 32.72 -18.23 2.76
C TYR A 125 31.96 -19.43 3.32
N ARG A 126 30.87 -19.16 4.03
CA ARG A 126 29.99 -20.21 4.54
C ARG A 126 29.30 -20.91 3.35
N LYS A 127 29.51 -22.20 3.22
CA LYS A 127 28.95 -23.02 2.13
C LYS A 127 27.64 -23.68 2.53
N ASP A 128 27.65 -24.47 3.61
CA ASP A 128 26.53 -25.29 4.05
C ASP A 128 26.68 -25.69 5.53
N SER A 129 25.74 -26.48 6.02
CA SER A 129 25.85 -27.19 7.28
C SER A 129 25.48 -28.66 7.10
N ARG A 130 26.18 -29.56 7.80
CA ARG A 130 25.90 -31.00 7.77
C ARG A 130 25.95 -31.59 9.17
N ILE A 131 25.49 -32.83 9.29
CA ILE A 131 25.74 -33.66 10.47
C ILE A 131 27.01 -34.44 10.22
N ASP A 132 27.96 -34.39 11.15
CA ASP A 132 29.21 -35.13 11.07
C ASP A 132 29.01 -36.64 11.39
N GLU A 133 30.07 -37.42 11.29
CA GLU A 133 30.03 -38.87 11.56
C GLU A 133 29.66 -39.22 13.03
N ASN A 134 29.80 -38.23 13.94
CA ASN A 134 29.51 -38.39 15.33
C ASN A 134 28.07 -37.92 15.69
N GLY A 135 27.31 -37.45 14.71
CA GLY A 135 25.97 -36.95 14.89
C GLY A 135 25.88 -35.46 15.29
N ASN A 136 27.01 -34.73 15.26
CA ASN A 136 27.03 -33.32 15.60
C ASN A 136 26.79 -32.46 14.36
N LYS A 137 26.08 -31.36 14.54
CA LYS A 137 25.87 -30.38 13.48
C LYS A 137 27.13 -29.50 13.32
N VAL A 138 27.67 -29.45 12.11
CA VAL A 138 28.83 -28.63 11.75
C VAL A 138 28.50 -27.69 10.60
N VAL A 139 29.17 -26.54 10.55
CA VAL A 139 29.08 -25.56 9.49
C VAL A 139 30.33 -25.61 8.63
N LEU A 140 30.14 -25.69 7.32
CA LEU A 140 31.22 -25.81 6.32
C LEU A 140 31.57 -24.43 5.79
N TYR A 141 32.85 -24.10 5.87
CA TYR A 141 33.44 -22.91 5.28
C TYR A 141 34.35 -23.34 4.14
N GLN A 142 34.15 -22.83 2.94
CA GLN A 142 34.96 -23.14 1.75
C GLN A 142 35.84 -21.94 1.42
N ASN A 143 37.13 -22.24 1.12
CA ASN A 143 38.06 -21.23 0.68
C ASN A 143 37.63 -20.65 -0.68
N ARG A 144 37.76 -19.32 -0.82
CA ARG A 144 37.34 -18.61 -2.04
C ARG A 144 38.19 -18.91 -3.24
N ASP A 145 39.46 -19.23 -3.04
CA ASP A 145 40.45 -19.45 -4.08
C ASP A 145 40.71 -20.95 -4.31
N ASN A 146 40.29 -21.81 -3.39
CA ASN A 146 40.51 -23.26 -3.48
C ASN A 146 39.27 -24.03 -2.99
N GLU A 147 38.47 -24.53 -3.92
CA GLU A 147 37.21 -25.23 -3.60
C GLU A 147 37.41 -26.54 -2.80
N SER A 148 38.61 -27.12 -2.83
CA SER A 148 38.91 -28.36 -2.10
C SER A 148 39.30 -28.09 -0.63
N ASP A 149 39.55 -26.85 -0.27
CA ASP A 149 39.91 -26.45 1.07
C ASP A 149 38.66 -26.03 1.87
N ILE A 150 38.22 -26.93 2.74
CA ILE A 150 36.99 -26.78 3.55
C ILE A 150 37.37 -26.90 5.01
N ILE A 151 36.92 -25.90 5.78
CA ILE A 151 36.99 -25.88 7.25
C ILE A 151 35.62 -26.25 7.80
N GLU A 152 35.62 -27.13 8.80
CA GLU A 152 34.39 -27.47 9.56
C GLU A 152 34.47 -26.85 10.96
N LEU A 153 33.47 -26.08 11.28
CA LEU A 153 33.30 -25.57 12.66
C LEU A 153 32.10 -26.22 13.32
N PRO A 154 32.21 -26.58 14.59
CA PRO A 154 31.04 -26.96 15.38
C PRO A 154 29.95 -25.89 15.27
N TYR A 155 28.68 -26.32 15.19
CA TYR A 155 27.56 -25.40 14.98
C TYR A 155 27.54 -24.27 16.04
N GLU A 156 27.76 -24.62 17.31
CA GLU A 156 27.78 -23.67 18.42
C GLU A 156 28.93 -22.64 18.35
N GLU A 157 30.02 -22.99 17.66
CA GLU A 157 31.19 -22.12 17.49
C GLU A 157 31.13 -21.29 16.20
N SER A 158 30.22 -21.64 15.32
CA SER A 158 30.11 -21.02 13.99
C SER A 158 29.32 -19.69 13.99
N PHE A 159 28.78 -19.28 15.13
CA PHE A 159 28.06 -18.00 15.25
C PHE A 159 28.20 -17.38 16.62
N ALA A 160 28.08 -16.06 16.66
CA ALA A 160 27.90 -15.29 17.86
C ALA A 160 26.41 -14.95 18.04
N LYS A 161 25.94 -14.97 19.28
CA LYS A 161 24.58 -14.53 19.65
C LYS A 161 24.58 -13.09 20.11
N TYR A 162 23.52 -12.38 19.80
CA TYR A 162 23.25 -11.05 20.32
C TYR A 162 21.74 -10.88 20.57
N THR A 163 21.40 -10.12 21.60
CA THR A 163 20.02 -9.97 22.03
C THR A 163 19.44 -8.65 21.54
N LEU A 164 18.35 -8.73 20.78
CA LEU A 164 17.59 -7.58 20.31
C LEU A 164 16.33 -7.43 21.14
N ARG A 165 16.13 -6.26 21.74
CA ARG A 165 15.00 -5.99 22.62
C ARG A 165 14.17 -4.83 22.11
N SER A 166 12.86 -4.95 22.19
CA SER A 166 11.92 -3.87 21.92
C SER A 166 10.82 -3.85 22.97
N GLU A 167 10.41 -2.65 23.34
CA GLU A 167 9.21 -2.40 24.16
C GLU A 167 8.14 -1.66 23.37
N LYS A 168 8.41 -1.35 22.08
CA LYS A 168 7.46 -0.67 21.19
C LYS A 168 7.45 -1.31 19.81
N THR A 169 6.25 -1.70 19.39
CA THR A 169 5.97 -2.18 18.03
C THR A 169 5.27 -1.10 17.23
N ILE A 170 5.69 -0.93 15.98
CA ILE A 170 5.07 -0.03 15.02
C ILE A 170 4.66 -0.80 13.77
N GLU A 171 3.55 -0.40 13.14
CA GLU A 171 3.06 -0.99 11.89
C GLU A 171 3.41 -0.12 10.66
N GLU A 172 3.59 1.18 10.88
CA GLU A 172 3.95 2.12 9.82
C GLU A 172 5.45 2.11 9.58
N ALA A 173 5.86 1.58 8.43
CA ALA A 173 7.27 1.54 8.05
C ALA A 173 7.82 2.96 7.83
N PRO A 174 8.90 3.36 8.53
CA PRO A 174 9.62 4.58 8.23
C PRO A 174 10.14 4.57 6.78
N PHE A 175 10.43 5.76 6.23
CA PHE A 175 10.82 5.91 4.81
C PHE A 175 12.09 5.12 4.42
N PHE A 176 12.99 4.90 5.37
CA PHE A 176 14.24 4.17 5.16
C PHE A 176 14.09 2.64 5.21
N VAL A 177 12.93 2.12 5.63
CA VAL A 177 12.69 0.68 5.65
C VAL A 177 12.15 0.21 4.31
N SER A 178 12.81 -0.74 3.69
CA SER A 178 12.36 -1.32 2.43
C SER A 178 11.01 -2.04 2.59
N ARG A 179 10.06 -1.70 1.72
CA ARG A 179 8.72 -2.33 1.70
C ARG A 179 8.70 -3.71 1.01
N SER A 180 9.82 -4.10 0.41
CA SER A 180 9.89 -5.31 -0.42
C SER A 180 10.42 -6.54 0.30
N THR A 181 10.62 -6.48 1.59
CA THR A 181 11.10 -7.63 2.36
C THR A 181 9.96 -8.54 2.74
N PRO A 182 9.96 -9.78 2.26
CA PRO A 182 9.04 -10.76 2.78
C PRO A 182 9.44 -11.08 4.22
N VAL A 183 8.46 -11.15 5.05
CA VAL A 183 8.50 -11.73 6.38
C VAL A 183 9.69 -11.36 7.22
N ALA A 184 9.48 -10.44 8.10
CA ALA A 184 10.43 -10.32 9.19
C ALA A 184 9.93 -9.37 10.26
N ILE A 185 10.41 -9.58 11.45
CA ILE A 185 10.41 -8.54 12.46
C ILE A 185 11.65 -7.70 12.20
N ASN A 186 11.46 -6.44 11.81
CA ASN A 186 12.56 -5.52 11.63
C ASN A 186 12.80 -4.75 12.92
N MET A 187 14.06 -4.61 13.30
CA MET A 187 14.46 -3.89 14.51
C MET A 187 15.18 -2.61 14.14
N ILE A 188 14.81 -1.51 14.77
CA ILE A 188 15.34 -0.17 14.50
C ILE A 188 15.99 0.36 15.78
N TYR A 189 17.27 0.73 15.71
CA TYR A 189 18.07 1.29 16.80
C TYR A 189 18.68 2.63 16.39
N PRO A 190 19.02 3.51 17.34
CA PRO A 190 19.83 4.67 17.05
C PRO A 190 21.28 4.25 16.73
N TYR A 191 21.92 4.98 15.80
CA TYR A 191 23.25 4.62 15.31
C TYR A 191 24.33 4.62 16.42
N SER A 192 24.21 5.52 17.38
CA SER A 192 25.12 5.58 18.53
C SER A 192 25.09 4.34 19.42
N MET A 193 24.08 3.50 19.29
CA MET A 193 23.94 2.25 20.05
C MET A 193 24.46 1.01 19.29
N LEU A 194 25.02 1.18 18.09
CA LEU A 194 25.49 0.07 17.25
C LEU A 194 26.44 -0.87 17.99
N GLU A 195 27.48 -0.32 18.66
CA GLU A 195 28.49 -1.09 19.39
C GLU A 195 27.96 -1.73 20.68
N SER A 196 26.83 -1.24 21.20
CA SER A 196 26.16 -1.83 22.37
C SER A 196 25.23 -2.98 22.01
N VAL A 197 24.69 -2.98 20.80
CA VAL A 197 23.72 -3.96 20.31
C VAL A 197 24.41 -5.11 19.58
N VAL A 198 25.44 -4.81 18.78
CA VAL A 198 26.07 -5.75 17.86
C VAL A 198 27.44 -6.18 18.40
N PRO A 199 27.74 -7.49 18.41
CA PRO A 199 29.08 -7.97 18.79
C PRO A 199 30.18 -7.36 17.91
N GLU A 200 31.35 -7.11 18.48
CA GLU A 200 32.51 -6.53 17.77
C GLU A 200 32.84 -7.26 16.47
N ALA A 201 32.78 -8.58 16.49
CA ALA A 201 33.01 -9.43 15.31
C ALA A 201 32.00 -9.18 14.17
N ALA A 202 30.80 -8.68 14.48
CA ALA A 202 29.75 -8.41 13.50
C ALA A 202 29.74 -6.95 12.99
N LEU A 203 30.47 -6.02 13.63
CA LEU A 203 30.46 -4.60 13.29
C LEU A 203 30.86 -4.32 11.85
N ASN A 204 31.77 -5.14 11.31
CA ASN A 204 32.23 -5.03 9.91
C ASN A 204 31.08 -5.10 8.88
N GLN A 205 29.98 -5.75 9.22
CA GLN A 205 28.83 -5.91 8.33
C GLN A 205 27.93 -4.67 8.28
N PHE A 206 28.10 -3.74 9.21
CA PHE A 206 27.34 -2.49 9.28
C PHE A 206 28.08 -1.27 8.72
N ARG A 207 29.11 -1.50 7.88
CA ARG A 207 29.91 -0.42 7.28
C ARG A 207 29.23 0.28 6.12
N ASN A 208 28.23 -0.34 5.51
CA ASN A 208 27.53 0.26 4.39
C ASN A 208 26.49 1.26 4.91
N THR A 209 26.70 2.52 4.61
CA THR A 209 25.80 3.61 5.00
C THR A 209 24.99 4.04 3.78
N GLU A 210 23.67 4.13 3.91
CA GLU A 210 22.78 4.67 2.90
C GLU A 210 22.38 6.09 3.28
N TYR A 211 22.40 7.01 2.31
CA TYR A 211 22.02 8.40 2.47
C TYR A 211 20.71 8.66 1.74
N PHE A 212 19.74 9.22 2.42
CA PHE A 212 18.51 9.72 1.80
C PHE A 212 18.62 11.23 1.61
N LEU A 213 18.40 11.65 0.38
CA LEU A 213 18.48 13.06 -0.01
C LEU A 213 17.10 13.51 -0.51
N THR A 214 16.67 14.70 -0.11
CA THR A 214 15.48 15.34 -0.66
C THR A 214 15.86 16.53 -1.51
N SER A 215 15.15 16.75 -2.61
CA SER A 215 15.40 17.87 -3.52
C SER A 215 14.08 18.41 -4.06
N SER A 216 14.03 19.71 -4.29
CA SER A 216 12.92 20.36 -5.01
C SER A 216 12.92 20.04 -6.52
N ASN A 217 14.08 19.63 -7.06
CA ASN A 217 14.24 19.17 -8.44
C ASN A 217 15.12 17.92 -8.44
N HIS A 218 14.50 16.76 -8.22
CA HIS A 218 15.21 15.50 -8.09
C HIS A 218 16.01 15.13 -9.34
N ALA A 219 15.49 15.39 -10.55
CA ALA A 219 16.16 15.05 -11.80
C ALA A 219 17.50 15.78 -11.97
N ALA A 220 17.51 17.11 -11.78
CA ALA A 220 18.74 17.90 -11.83
C ALA A 220 19.70 17.52 -10.71
N SER A 221 19.19 17.25 -9.51
CA SER A 221 20.03 16.82 -8.38
C SER A 221 20.65 15.43 -8.60
N PHE A 222 19.89 14.51 -9.18
CA PHE A 222 20.38 13.18 -9.53
C PHE A 222 21.53 13.28 -10.56
N GLU A 223 21.35 14.05 -11.62
CA GLU A 223 22.37 14.25 -12.66
C GLU A 223 23.64 14.89 -12.09
N ASN A 224 23.50 15.92 -11.27
CA ASN A 224 24.63 16.58 -10.59
C ASN A 224 25.37 15.64 -9.66
N LEU A 225 24.66 14.86 -8.86
CA LEU A 225 25.26 13.87 -7.96
C LEU A 225 25.95 12.75 -8.72
N ALA A 226 25.34 12.24 -9.79
CA ALA A 226 25.95 11.21 -10.64
C ALA A 226 27.26 11.70 -11.27
N THR A 227 27.28 12.95 -11.75
CA THR A 227 28.48 13.60 -12.28
C THR A 227 29.56 13.74 -11.22
N MET A 228 29.19 14.29 -10.04
CA MET A 228 30.10 14.47 -8.92
C MET A 228 30.71 13.14 -8.42
N LEU A 229 29.92 12.08 -8.32
CA LEU A 229 30.41 10.75 -7.97
C LEU A 229 31.43 10.26 -8.99
N THR A 230 31.12 10.38 -10.28
CA THR A 230 31.98 9.92 -11.38
C THR A 230 33.30 10.70 -11.43
N GLU A 231 33.26 12.02 -11.25
CA GLU A 231 34.46 12.89 -11.20
C GLU A 231 35.38 12.53 -10.02
N ASN A 232 34.81 12.04 -8.92
CA ASN A 232 35.57 11.59 -7.76
C ASN A 232 35.92 10.09 -7.80
N GLY A 233 35.75 9.41 -8.93
CA GLY A 233 36.10 8.00 -9.11
C GLY A 233 35.16 7.02 -8.43
N LEU A 234 33.97 7.47 -8.00
CA LEU A 234 32.95 6.65 -7.38
C LEU A 234 31.90 6.19 -8.40
N SER A 235 31.31 5.03 -8.17
CA SER A 235 30.28 4.50 -9.06
C SER A 235 28.93 5.19 -8.83
N SER A 236 28.34 5.75 -9.86
CA SER A 236 26.97 6.29 -9.83
C SER A 236 25.88 5.21 -9.82
N ARG A 237 26.25 3.92 -9.97
CA ARG A 237 25.29 2.79 -9.96
C ARG A 237 24.58 2.59 -8.61
N GLN A 238 25.13 3.14 -7.55
CA GLN A 238 24.54 3.08 -6.21
C GLN A 238 23.60 4.25 -5.93
N LEU A 239 23.45 5.19 -6.86
CA LEU A 239 22.52 6.29 -6.75
C LEU A 239 21.15 5.88 -7.30
N PHE A 240 20.11 6.00 -6.49
CA PHE A 240 18.73 5.65 -6.87
C PHE A 240 17.82 6.86 -6.80
N ASP A 241 17.12 7.17 -7.88
CA ASP A 241 16.10 8.20 -7.91
C ASP A 241 14.72 7.60 -7.59
N TYR A 242 14.38 7.61 -6.31
CA TYR A 242 13.06 7.14 -5.85
C TYR A 242 11.91 8.02 -6.35
N ALA A 243 12.16 9.32 -6.57
CA ALA A 243 11.15 10.23 -7.04
C ALA A 243 10.79 9.96 -8.51
N ALA A 244 11.76 9.65 -9.37
CA ALA A 244 11.52 9.27 -10.76
C ALA A 244 10.64 8.01 -10.87
N ASN A 245 10.91 6.99 -10.03
CA ASN A 245 10.06 5.81 -9.97
C ASN A 245 8.63 6.13 -9.51
N ALA A 246 8.49 6.98 -8.49
CA ALA A 246 7.18 7.41 -8.02
C ALA A 246 6.42 8.24 -9.08
N GLU A 247 7.12 9.07 -9.87
CA GLU A 247 6.55 9.82 -10.98
C GLU A 247 6.12 8.91 -12.13
N THR A 248 6.93 7.93 -12.48
CA THR A 248 6.58 6.94 -13.51
C THR A 248 5.29 6.20 -13.14
N ASN A 249 5.18 5.72 -11.92
CA ASN A 249 3.96 5.07 -11.43
C ASN A 249 2.76 6.03 -11.45
N ARG A 250 2.95 7.29 -11.06
CA ARG A 250 1.91 8.34 -11.09
C ARG A 250 1.46 8.65 -12.52
N ASN A 251 2.39 8.68 -13.48
CA ASN A 251 2.10 8.91 -14.88
C ASN A 251 1.26 7.76 -15.46
N VAL A 252 1.58 6.51 -15.17
CA VAL A 252 0.77 5.36 -15.58
C VAL A 252 -0.65 5.47 -15.02
N VAL A 253 -0.80 5.76 -13.74
CA VAL A 253 -2.12 5.96 -13.12
C VAL A 253 -2.86 7.15 -13.77
N THR A 254 -2.15 8.22 -14.11
CA THR A 254 -2.73 9.40 -14.76
C THR A 254 -3.24 9.07 -16.16
N ILE A 255 -2.46 8.33 -16.95
CA ILE A 255 -2.87 7.86 -18.29
C ILE A 255 -4.14 7.02 -18.17
N ILE A 256 -4.18 6.05 -17.26
CA ILE A 256 -5.38 5.22 -17.03
C ILE A 256 -6.59 6.08 -16.66
N ARG A 257 -6.41 7.09 -15.80
CA ARG A 257 -7.47 8.03 -15.41
C ARG A 257 -8.00 8.82 -16.60
N VAL A 258 -7.12 9.35 -17.46
CA VAL A 258 -7.52 10.12 -18.64
C VAL A 258 -8.37 9.28 -19.59
N PHE A 259 -7.94 8.05 -19.88
CA PHE A 259 -8.74 7.11 -20.69
C PHE A 259 -10.07 6.77 -20.01
N ALA A 260 -10.08 6.45 -18.74
CA ALA A 260 -11.31 6.13 -18.00
C ALA A 260 -12.31 7.29 -18.03
N TYR A 261 -11.85 8.52 -17.76
CA TYR A 261 -12.71 9.70 -17.83
C TYR A 261 -13.19 9.98 -19.26
N GLY A 262 -12.35 9.77 -20.29
CA GLY A 262 -12.76 9.87 -21.68
C GLY A 262 -13.91 8.91 -22.00
N PHE A 263 -13.82 7.66 -21.58
CA PHE A 263 -14.93 6.68 -21.73
C PHE A 263 -16.18 7.07 -20.94
N ILE A 264 -16.01 7.55 -19.70
CA ILE A 264 -17.16 7.99 -18.88
C ILE A 264 -17.89 9.14 -19.57
N VAL A 265 -17.18 10.13 -20.10
CA VAL A 265 -17.76 11.26 -20.81
C VAL A 265 -18.47 10.79 -22.08
N LEU A 266 -17.85 9.91 -22.88
CA LEU A 266 -18.44 9.37 -24.10
C LEU A 266 -19.76 8.62 -23.81
N ILE A 267 -19.74 7.69 -22.85
CA ILE A 267 -20.92 6.92 -22.47
C ILE A 267 -22.00 7.84 -21.89
N SER A 268 -21.63 8.84 -21.11
CA SER A 268 -22.56 9.82 -20.55
C SER A 268 -23.24 10.66 -21.63
N LEU A 269 -22.52 11.06 -22.68
CA LEU A 269 -23.10 11.78 -23.83
C LEU A 269 -24.07 10.91 -24.61
N ILE A 270 -23.74 9.64 -24.85
CA ILE A 270 -24.64 8.68 -25.50
C ILE A 270 -25.91 8.48 -24.67
N ALA A 271 -25.76 8.29 -23.35
CA ALA A 271 -26.89 8.14 -22.44
C ALA A 271 -27.76 9.40 -22.42
N ALA A 272 -27.16 10.58 -22.35
CA ALA A 272 -27.87 11.86 -22.40
C ALA A 272 -28.67 12.02 -23.72
N ALA A 273 -28.05 11.68 -24.86
CA ALA A 273 -28.72 11.70 -26.16
C ALA A 273 -29.92 10.73 -26.21
N ASN A 274 -29.81 9.52 -25.67
CA ASN A 274 -30.89 8.56 -25.58
C ASN A 274 -32.04 9.03 -24.67
N VAL A 275 -31.71 9.60 -23.51
CA VAL A 275 -32.70 10.20 -22.58
C VAL A 275 -33.40 11.37 -23.28
N PHE A 276 -32.64 12.23 -23.96
CA PHE A 276 -33.18 13.35 -24.72
C PHE A 276 -34.18 12.87 -25.78
N ASN A 277 -33.81 11.90 -26.60
CA ASN A 277 -34.68 11.35 -27.64
C ASN A 277 -35.95 10.74 -27.04
N THR A 278 -35.81 9.92 -25.98
CA THR A 278 -36.94 9.26 -25.33
C THR A 278 -37.94 10.25 -24.74
N ILE A 279 -37.46 11.23 -23.98
CA ILE A 279 -38.33 12.25 -23.36
C ILE A 279 -38.96 13.14 -24.41
N SER A 280 -38.19 13.57 -25.41
CA SER A 280 -38.70 14.43 -26.49
C SER A 280 -39.78 13.74 -27.28
N THR A 281 -39.60 12.45 -27.60
CA THR A 281 -40.62 11.63 -28.33
C THR A 281 -41.86 11.43 -27.48
N ASN A 282 -41.71 11.08 -26.19
CA ASN A 282 -42.85 10.92 -25.28
C ASN A 282 -43.70 12.20 -25.18
N ILE A 283 -43.04 13.36 -25.06
CA ILE A 283 -43.72 14.65 -25.02
C ILE A 283 -44.43 14.95 -26.34
N SER A 284 -43.78 14.64 -27.48
CA SER A 284 -44.39 14.82 -28.80
C SER A 284 -45.66 13.95 -28.98
N LEU A 285 -45.62 12.69 -28.58
CA LEU A 285 -46.76 11.78 -28.68
C LEU A 285 -47.96 12.24 -27.81
N ARG A 286 -47.66 12.88 -26.68
CA ARG A 286 -48.69 13.36 -25.72
C ARG A 286 -49.13 14.82 -25.96
N ARG A 287 -48.77 15.42 -27.10
CA ARG A 287 -49.11 16.82 -27.42
C ARG A 287 -50.62 17.07 -27.37
N ARG A 288 -51.43 16.13 -27.90
CA ARG A 288 -52.88 16.21 -27.90
C ARG A 288 -53.47 16.19 -26.49
N GLU A 289 -52.93 15.36 -25.59
CA GLU A 289 -53.34 15.32 -24.20
C GLU A 289 -53.05 16.66 -23.50
N PHE A 290 -51.85 17.24 -23.76
CA PHE A 290 -51.50 18.54 -23.23
C PHE A 290 -52.37 19.68 -23.79
N ALA A 291 -52.76 19.61 -25.06
CA ALA A 291 -53.69 20.57 -25.67
C ALA A 291 -55.09 20.49 -25.00
N MET A 292 -55.59 19.27 -24.77
CA MET A 292 -56.88 19.07 -24.06
C MET A 292 -56.83 19.64 -22.64
N LEU A 293 -55.77 19.37 -21.88
CA LEU A 293 -55.60 19.92 -20.52
C LEU A 293 -55.58 21.46 -20.49
N LYS A 294 -54.93 22.08 -21.47
CA LYS A 294 -54.92 23.56 -21.63
C LYS A 294 -56.34 24.07 -22.00
N SER A 295 -57.09 23.35 -22.82
CA SER A 295 -58.46 23.75 -23.24
C SER A 295 -59.44 23.70 -22.05
N VAL A 296 -59.26 22.79 -21.12
CA VAL A 296 -60.07 22.68 -19.88
C VAL A 296 -59.62 23.69 -18.79
N GLY A 297 -58.64 24.57 -19.13
CA GLY A 297 -58.27 25.68 -18.23
C GLY A 297 -56.99 25.45 -17.38
N MET A 298 -56.16 24.48 -17.74
CA MET A 298 -54.87 24.32 -17.04
C MET A 298 -53.97 25.54 -17.26
N THR A 299 -53.56 26.16 -16.18
CA THR A 299 -52.64 27.31 -16.22
C THR A 299 -51.23 26.88 -16.60
N GLN A 300 -50.44 27.79 -17.23
CA GLN A 300 -49.03 27.57 -17.51
C GLN A 300 -48.18 27.16 -16.30
N LYS A 301 -48.58 27.67 -15.14
CA LYS A 301 -47.92 27.37 -13.85
C LYS A 301 -48.25 25.94 -13.39
N GLY A 302 -49.50 25.51 -13.57
CA GLY A 302 -49.95 24.14 -13.30
C GLY A 302 -49.26 23.12 -14.24
N PHE A 303 -49.21 23.41 -15.53
CA PHE A 303 -48.53 22.59 -16.51
C PHE A 303 -47.03 22.40 -16.17
N ARG A 304 -46.33 23.47 -15.89
CA ARG A 304 -44.92 23.41 -15.50
C ARG A 304 -44.69 22.59 -14.22
N ARG A 305 -45.59 22.72 -13.25
CA ARG A 305 -45.50 21.94 -12.02
C ARG A 305 -45.72 20.45 -12.24
N MET A 306 -46.67 20.09 -13.07
CA MET A 306 -46.93 18.71 -13.49
C MET A 306 -45.72 18.08 -14.16
N MET A 307 -45.09 18.78 -15.10
CA MET A 307 -43.91 18.32 -15.81
C MET A 307 -42.69 18.17 -14.88
N ASN A 308 -42.52 19.07 -13.91
CA ASN A 308 -41.46 18.94 -12.92
C ASN A 308 -41.62 17.69 -12.04
N TYR A 309 -42.85 17.34 -11.64
CA TYR A 309 -43.11 16.08 -10.94
C TYR A 309 -42.84 14.86 -11.82
N GLU A 310 -43.16 14.93 -13.09
CA GLU A 310 -42.88 13.86 -14.06
C GLU A 310 -41.35 13.65 -14.22
N CYS A 311 -40.57 14.74 -14.28
CA CYS A 311 -39.10 14.68 -14.26
C CYS A 311 -38.55 14.00 -13.00
N LEU A 312 -39.10 14.39 -11.86
CA LEU A 312 -38.66 13.82 -10.56
C LEU A 312 -38.93 12.32 -10.53
N LEU A 313 -40.12 11.90 -11.01
CA LEU A 313 -40.50 10.47 -11.08
C LEU A 313 -39.59 9.68 -12.04
N TYR A 314 -39.28 10.20 -13.23
CA TYR A 314 -38.37 9.53 -14.18
C TYR A 314 -36.98 9.42 -13.61
N GLY A 315 -36.42 10.51 -13.06
CA GLY A 315 -35.11 10.52 -12.42
C GLY A 315 -35.04 9.55 -11.24
N SER A 316 -36.04 9.59 -10.34
CA SER A 316 -36.09 8.71 -9.18
C SER A 316 -36.19 7.23 -9.55
N LYS A 317 -37.02 6.87 -10.53
CA LYS A 317 -37.13 5.47 -11.02
C LYS A 317 -35.83 4.98 -11.62
N ALA A 318 -35.14 5.80 -12.42
CA ALA A 318 -33.85 5.47 -13.00
C ALA A 318 -32.80 5.25 -11.93
N LEU A 319 -32.75 6.11 -10.92
CA LEU A 319 -31.80 5.99 -9.81
C LEU A 319 -32.10 4.80 -8.89
N LEU A 320 -33.38 4.50 -8.64
CA LEU A 320 -33.80 3.39 -7.80
C LEU A 320 -33.34 2.03 -8.35
N LEU A 321 -33.24 1.89 -9.67
CA LEU A 321 -32.71 0.68 -10.32
C LEU A 321 -31.20 0.81 -10.58
N GLY A 322 -30.75 1.97 -11.05
CA GLY A 322 -29.36 2.16 -11.48
C GLY A 322 -28.36 2.14 -10.31
N LEU A 323 -28.67 2.75 -9.17
CA LEU A 323 -27.75 2.81 -8.03
C LEU A 323 -27.47 1.43 -7.41
N PRO A 324 -28.47 0.59 -7.10
CA PRO A 324 -28.19 -0.75 -6.58
C PRO A 324 -27.36 -1.60 -7.55
N VAL A 325 -27.67 -1.54 -8.84
CA VAL A 325 -26.91 -2.28 -9.86
C VAL A 325 -25.47 -1.78 -9.92
N SER A 326 -25.24 -0.47 -9.94
CA SER A 326 -23.88 0.09 -9.96
C SER A 326 -23.08 -0.22 -8.69
N CYS A 327 -23.73 -0.16 -7.51
CA CYS A 327 -23.11 -0.58 -6.26
C CYS A 327 -22.75 -2.07 -6.25
N GLY A 328 -23.64 -2.92 -6.79
CA GLY A 328 -23.39 -4.35 -6.94
C GLY A 328 -22.20 -4.64 -7.86
N ILE A 329 -22.13 -3.98 -9.02
CA ILE A 329 -20.98 -4.11 -9.93
C ILE A 329 -19.70 -3.61 -9.27
N THR A 330 -19.75 -2.48 -8.58
CA THR A 330 -18.58 -1.94 -7.83
C THR A 330 -18.10 -2.94 -6.79
N TYR A 331 -19.00 -3.59 -6.07
CA TYR A 331 -18.66 -4.63 -5.11
C TYR A 331 -18.04 -5.87 -5.78
N LEU A 332 -18.58 -6.30 -6.94
CA LEU A 332 -18.00 -7.42 -7.70
C LEU A 332 -16.61 -7.10 -8.23
N ILE A 333 -16.37 -5.89 -8.73
CA ILE A 333 -15.06 -5.43 -9.16
C ILE A 333 -14.11 -5.38 -7.96
N TYR A 334 -14.55 -4.81 -6.84
CA TYR A 334 -13.79 -4.81 -5.60
C TYR A 334 -13.38 -6.21 -5.21
N ARG A 335 -14.30 -7.16 -5.17
CA ARG A 335 -14.03 -8.56 -4.83
C ARG A 335 -13.04 -9.21 -5.80
N ALA A 336 -13.13 -8.92 -7.09
CA ALA A 336 -12.23 -9.47 -8.10
C ALA A 336 -10.80 -8.89 -8.00
N VAL A 337 -10.67 -7.61 -7.66
CA VAL A 337 -9.37 -6.93 -7.56
C VAL A 337 -8.70 -7.16 -6.21
N THR A 338 -9.48 -7.26 -5.13
CA THR A 338 -8.97 -7.49 -3.77
C THR A 338 -8.57 -8.92 -3.47
N THR A 339 -8.59 -9.82 -4.44
CA THR A 339 -7.95 -11.14 -4.29
C THR A 339 -6.45 -11.00 -4.02
N ALA A 340 -5.82 -9.89 -4.43
CA ALA A 340 -4.38 -9.69 -4.28
C ALA A 340 -3.97 -8.89 -3.00
N TYR A 341 -4.86 -8.07 -2.43
CA TYR A 341 -4.51 -7.20 -1.28
C TYR A 341 -5.70 -7.05 -0.34
N GLU A 342 -5.46 -7.06 0.97
CA GLU A 342 -6.48 -6.72 1.96
C GLU A 342 -6.72 -5.21 1.96
N THR A 343 -7.80 -4.79 1.32
CA THR A 343 -8.28 -3.40 1.35
C THR A 343 -9.73 -3.39 1.80
N SER A 344 -10.10 -2.43 2.64
CA SER A 344 -11.48 -2.26 3.07
C SER A 344 -12.36 -1.79 1.91
N PHE A 345 -13.56 -2.32 1.81
CA PHE A 345 -14.53 -1.82 0.83
C PHE A 345 -15.02 -0.43 1.22
N HIS A 346 -14.80 0.55 0.34
CA HIS A 346 -15.29 1.91 0.51
C HIS A 346 -16.18 2.29 -0.67
N LEU A 347 -17.43 2.62 -0.37
CA LEU A 347 -18.33 3.18 -1.38
C LEU A 347 -17.88 4.59 -1.78
N PRO A 348 -17.78 4.87 -3.10
CA PRO A 348 -17.36 6.20 -3.58
C PRO A 348 -18.51 7.21 -3.52
N TRP A 349 -18.86 7.68 -2.32
CA TRP A 349 -19.99 8.58 -2.07
C TRP A 349 -20.00 9.84 -2.94
N ALA A 350 -18.83 10.40 -3.21
CA ALA A 350 -18.70 11.56 -4.10
C ALA A 350 -19.13 11.22 -5.54
N ALA A 351 -18.73 10.08 -6.08
CA ALA A 351 -19.12 9.63 -7.42
C ALA A 351 -20.63 9.35 -7.49
N ILE A 352 -21.20 8.74 -6.45
CA ILE A 352 -22.65 8.52 -6.34
C ILE A 352 -23.40 9.86 -6.35
N GLY A 353 -22.94 10.84 -5.58
CA GLY A 353 -23.52 12.18 -5.55
C GLY A 353 -23.48 12.87 -6.92
N ILE A 354 -22.33 12.79 -7.61
CA ILE A 354 -22.18 13.34 -8.97
C ILE A 354 -23.13 12.63 -9.95
N ALA A 355 -23.25 11.30 -9.88
CA ALA A 355 -24.14 10.53 -10.74
C ALA A 355 -25.61 10.93 -10.54
N VAL A 356 -26.08 11.03 -9.30
CA VAL A 356 -27.45 11.48 -8.95
C VAL A 356 -27.71 12.87 -9.52
N LEU A 357 -26.79 13.79 -9.29
CA LEU A 357 -26.93 15.17 -9.77
C LEU A 357 -26.97 15.23 -11.31
N SER A 358 -26.12 14.46 -11.98
CA SER A 358 -26.04 14.39 -13.44
C SER A 358 -27.34 13.87 -14.06
N VAL A 359 -27.94 12.82 -13.49
CA VAL A 359 -29.22 12.26 -13.96
C VAL A 359 -30.32 13.32 -13.90
N PHE A 360 -30.49 13.98 -12.76
CA PHE A 360 -31.50 15.03 -12.65
C PHE A 360 -31.22 16.21 -13.58
N LEU A 361 -29.97 16.62 -13.75
CA LEU A 361 -29.60 17.70 -14.66
C LEU A 361 -29.99 17.37 -16.11
N VAL A 362 -29.66 16.18 -16.58
CA VAL A 362 -30.00 15.75 -17.94
C VAL A 362 -31.51 15.66 -18.13
N VAL A 363 -32.25 15.05 -17.20
CA VAL A 363 -33.70 14.91 -17.27
C VAL A 363 -34.37 16.28 -17.25
N PHE A 364 -34.00 17.18 -16.35
CA PHE A 364 -34.57 18.53 -16.28
C PHE A 364 -34.25 19.36 -17.53
N ALA A 365 -33.00 19.34 -18.02
CA ALA A 365 -32.59 20.08 -19.21
C ALA A 365 -33.38 19.60 -20.43
N THR A 366 -33.50 18.29 -20.60
CA THR A 366 -34.27 17.69 -21.69
C THR A 366 -35.75 18.06 -21.64
N MET A 367 -36.33 17.98 -20.45
CA MET A 367 -37.75 18.30 -20.26
C MET A 367 -38.02 19.80 -20.52
N MET A 368 -37.15 20.69 -20.03
CA MET A 368 -37.27 22.13 -20.28
C MET A 368 -37.21 22.45 -21.76
N TYR A 369 -36.28 21.82 -22.50
CA TYR A 369 -36.18 21.98 -23.94
C TYR A 369 -37.44 21.52 -24.63
N SER A 370 -37.93 20.32 -24.37
CA SER A 370 -39.11 19.73 -24.99
C SER A 370 -40.38 20.52 -24.66
N MET A 371 -40.52 21.01 -23.44
CA MET A 371 -41.59 21.90 -23.02
C MET A 371 -41.57 23.23 -23.78
N SER A 372 -40.40 23.80 -24.05
CA SER A 372 -40.29 25.07 -24.79
C SER A 372 -40.84 24.93 -26.21
N LYS A 373 -40.68 23.76 -26.80
CA LYS A 373 -41.20 23.42 -28.12
C LYS A 373 -42.76 23.30 -28.11
N VAL A 374 -43.30 22.60 -27.13
CA VAL A 374 -44.77 22.44 -26.97
C VAL A 374 -45.45 23.76 -26.58
N LYS A 375 -44.74 24.69 -25.91
CA LYS A 375 -45.29 26.01 -25.57
C LYS A 375 -45.54 26.91 -26.78
N LYS A 376 -44.77 26.73 -27.86
CA LYS A 376 -44.91 27.51 -29.10
C LYS A 376 -46.06 27.03 -30.00
N ASP A 377 -46.60 25.83 -29.78
CA ASP A 377 -47.68 25.27 -30.58
C ASP A 377 -49.04 25.85 -30.16
N ASN A 378 -49.81 26.27 -31.16
CA ASN A 378 -51.18 26.75 -30.98
C ASN A 378 -52.07 25.57 -30.58
N PRO A 379 -52.84 25.59 -29.47
CA PRO A 379 -53.71 24.48 -29.07
C PRO A 379 -54.72 24.05 -30.15
N ILE A 380 -55.17 25.02 -30.95
CA ILE A 380 -56.16 24.77 -32.02
C ILE A 380 -55.55 23.93 -33.16
N ASP A 381 -54.31 24.22 -33.57
CA ASP A 381 -53.58 23.49 -34.61
C ASP A 381 -53.18 22.07 -34.15
N ALA A 382 -52.87 21.91 -32.87
CA ALA A 382 -52.58 20.59 -32.29
C ALA A 382 -53.79 19.67 -32.16
N LEU A 383 -55.00 20.22 -32.09
CA LEU A 383 -56.26 19.45 -32.07
C LEU A 383 -56.79 19.17 -33.46
N LYS A 384 -56.43 19.99 -34.47
CA LYS A 384 -56.97 19.92 -35.85
C LYS A 384 -56.15 19.00 -36.77
N ASN A 385 -54.87 18.80 -36.48
CA ASN A 385 -54.03 17.90 -37.27
C ASN A 385 -54.25 16.44 -36.87
N GLU A 386 -54.97 15.69 -37.71
CA GLU A 386 -55.22 14.25 -37.58
C GLU A 386 -54.00 13.38 -37.92
N ASN A 387 -52.94 13.95 -38.48
CA ASN A 387 -51.77 13.25 -39.03
C ASN A 387 -50.47 13.57 -38.28
N LEU A 388 -50.45 13.52 -36.95
CA LEU A 388 -49.21 13.56 -36.17
C LEU A 388 -49.15 12.40 -35.20
#